data_b7aacd0435367b9edd46db16cd7047e0
#
_entry.id   b7aacd0435367b9edd46db16cd7047e0
#
_cell.length_a   1.000
_cell.length_b   1.000
_cell.length_c   1.000
_cell.angle_alpha   90.00
_cell.angle_beta   90.00
_cell.angle_gamma   90.00
#
_symmetry.space_group_name_H-M   'P 1'
#
loop_
_entity.id
_entity.type
_entity.pdbx_description
1 polymer ?
#
loop_
_entity_poly.entity_id
_entity_poly.type
_entity_poly.pdbx_seq_one_letter_code
_entity_poly.pdbx_strand_id
1 'polypeptide(L)'
;EDYTLLHCFGECSGNGTGECPAPSTTYDVTFNVNMSNYPGGLADSDIVYLNGNFVGWCGDCTPMNDDDGDGIWTVTIALEDGDYEYKFTINGWSVQEEFGSIGAVEGCTVTDGTYTNRAFTVAGADMTLDTVFWNLCPGETPGQVYNLTFAVDTANITVGDSGMYLGGGAFGDAQGHAMSDDDGDGIYEVTLEVNTDQIGANYIFLNGPGDGGDWGAKEDLTGQECADVNNYNDRMLPEFEGDTYLLHCFGDHILSLIHI
;
A
#
# COMPACT_ATOMS: atom_id res chain seq x y z
N GLU A 1 -25.26 63.32 -16.84
CA GLU A 1 -25.19 62.26 -15.84
C GLU A 1 -23.74 62.13 -15.41
N ASP A 2 -23.51 62.40 -14.10
CA ASP A 2 -22.17 62.20 -13.50
C ASP A 2 -21.92 60.70 -13.28
N TYR A 3 -20.93 60.18 -13.94
CA TYR A 3 -20.47 58.80 -13.74
C TYR A 3 -19.33 58.79 -12.70
N THR A 4 -19.55 58.11 -11.62
CA THR A 4 -18.47 57.82 -10.63
C THR A 4 -17.85 56.44 -10.97
N LEU A 5 -16.59 56.45 -11.41
CA LEU A 5 -15.82 55.22 -11.61
C LEU A 5 -15.11 54.86 -10.29
N LEU A 6 -15.57 53.79 -9.70
CA LEU A 6 -14.94 53.23 -8.50
C LEU A 6 -14.00 52.05 -8.89
N HIS A 7 -12.71 52.17 -8.54
CA HIS A 7 -11.71 51.13 -8.75
C HIS A 7 -11.15 50.70 -7.42
N CYS A 8 -10.94 49.40 -7.25
CA CYS A 8 -10.21 48.87 -6.11
C CYS A 8 -8.70 48.94 -6.40
N PHE A 9 -7.92 49.30 -5.37
CA PHE A 9 -6.47 49.41 -5.51
C PHE A 9 -5.89 47.98 -5.78
N GLY A 10 -5.18 47.86 -6.89
CA GLY A 10 -4.63 46.56 -7.35
C GLY A 10 -5.52 45.76 -8.27
N GLU A 11 -6.75 46.22 -8.58
CA GLU A 11 -7.69 45.58 -9.48
C GLU A 11 -7.86 46.37 -10.78
N CYS A 12 -7.98 45.65 -11.91
CA CYS A 12 -8.20 46.28 -13.21
C CYS A 12 -9.67 46.57 -13.52
N SER A 13 -10.63 45.99 -12.78
CA SER A 13 -12.05 46.16 -12.94
C SER A 13 -12.79 46.22 -11.63
N GLY A 14 -13.75 47.12 -11.48
CA GLY A 14 -14.68 47.13 -10.34
C GLY A 14 -15.77 46.07 -10.51
N ASN A 15 -16.30 45.56 -9.40
CA ASN A 15 -17.39 44.57 -9.38
C ASN A 15 -18.78 45.13 -9.74
N GLY A 16 -18.88 46.43 -10.01
CA GLY A 16 -20.15 47.08 -10.35
C GLY A 16 -21.12 47.33 -9.19
N THR A 17 -20.81 46.90 -7.99
CA THR A 17 -21.66 47.07 -6.80
C THR A 17 -21.24 48.25 -5.91
N GLY A 18 -20.09 48.88 -6.18
CA GLY A 18 -19.53 49.97 -5.41
C GLY A 18 -18.71 49.50 -4.19
N GLU A 19 -18.52 48.22 -4.04
CA GLU A 19 -17.68 47.60 -2.99
C GLU A 19 -16.49 46.88 -3.62
N CYS A 20 -15.31 46.99 -3.04
CA CYS A 20 -14.18 46.20 -3.39
C CYS A 20 -14.36 44.80 -2.80
N PRO A 21 -14.05 43.71 -3.56
CA PRO A 21 -13.97 42.40 -2.95
C PRO A 21 -12.96 42.44 -1.78
N ALA A 22 -13.31 41.82 -0.68
CA ALA A 22 -12.35 41.66 0.42
C ALA A 22 -11.12 40.91 -0.14
N PRO A 23 -9.90 41.28 0.29
CA PRO A 23 -8.74 40.50 -0.06
C PRO A 23 -8.99 39.04 0.38
N SER A 24 -8.76 38.07 -0.52
CA SER A 24 -8.84 36.68 -0.14
C SER A 24 -7.78 36.38 0.92
N THR A 25 -8.20 35.73 1.98
CA THR A 25 -7.27 35.28 3.02
C THR A 25 -6.82 33.87 2.66
N THR A 26 -5.52 33.70 2.48
CA THR A 26 -4.91 32.40 2.27
C THR A 26 -4.19 31.93 3.53
N TYR A 27 -4.11 30.64 3.71
CA TYR A 27 -3.45 29.96 4.80
C TYR A 27 -2.35 29.06 4.25
N ASP A 28 -1.23 29.00 4.94
CA ASP A 28 -0.13 28.13 4.58
C ASP A 28 -0.46 26.68 4.92
N VAL A 29 -0.49 25.82 3.89
CA VAL A 29 -0.72 24.38 4.04
C VAL A 29 0.53 23.63 3.66
N THR A 30 1.08 22.85 4.62
CA THR A 30 2.27 22.05 4.42
C THR A 30 1.87 20.59 4.19
N PHE A 31 2.38 20.02 3.12
CA PHE A 31 2.19 18.62 2.69
C PHE A 31 3.48 17.85 2.88
N ASN A 32 3.38 16.63 3.40
CA ASN A 32 4.51 15.75 3.67
C ASN A 32 4.22 14.34 3.16
N VAL A 33 5.16 13.75 2.42
CA VAL A 33 5.11 12.35 2.00
C VAL A 33 6.44 11.65 2.27
N ASN A 34 6.38 10.53 2.98
CA ASN A 34 7.53 9.66 3.20
C ASN A 34 7.62 8.65 2.05
N MET A 35 8.71 8.72 1.29
CA MET A 35 8.94 7.89 0.10
C MET A 35 9.72 6.61 0.40
N SER A 36 10.02 6.29 1.66
CA SER A 36 10.79 5.10 2.02
C SER A 36 10.15 3.77 1.62
N ASN A 37 8.82 3.76 1.44
CA ASN A 37 8.06 2.60 0.97
C ASN A 37 7.80 2.60 -0.54
N TYR A 38 8.35 3.57 -1.30
CA TYR A 38 8.17 3.57 -2.75
C TYR A 38 8.88 2.36 -3.37
N PRO A 39 8.18 1.53 -4.16
CA PRO A 39 8.75 0.28 -4.69
C PRO A 39 10.00 0.52 -5.54
N GLY A 40 11.11 -0.08 -5.14
CA GLY A 40 12.39 0.07 -5.81
C GLY A 40 13.18 1.34 -5.45
N GLY A 41 12.62 2.20 -4.59
CA GLY A 41 13.21 3.50 -4.22
C GLY A 41 13.15 4.54 -5.33
N LEU A 42 13.39 5.80 -4.98
CA LEU A 42 13.53 6.89 -5.94
C LEU A 42 14.94 6.88 -6.55
N ALA A 43 15.04 7.13 -7.85
CA ALA A 43 16.33 7.42 -8.49
C ALA A 43 16.76 8.86 -8.16
N ASP A 44 18.07 9.15 -8.21
CA ASP A 44 18.62 10.50 -7.95
C ASP A 44 18.04 11.60 -8.85
N SER A 45 17.47 11.21 -10.00
CA SER A 45 16.85 12.13 -10.96
C SER A 45 15.35 12.29 -10.79
N ASP A 46 14.74 11.54 -9.90
CA ASP A 46 13.30 11.59 -9.69
C ASP A 46 12.93 12.82 -8.87
N ILE A 47 11.81 13.41 -9.22
CA ILE A 47 11.24 14.55 -8.53
C ILE A 47 9.82 14.19 -8.10
N VAL A 48 9.54 14.33 -6.83
CA VAL A 48 8.19 14.18 -6.26
C VAL A 48 7.45 15.50 -6.43
N TYR A 49 6.19 15.43 -6.84
CA TYR A 49 5.31 16.57 -7.04
C TYR A 49 4.02 16.44 -6.24
N LEU A 50 3.53 17.57 -5.78
CA LEU A 50 2.18 17.70 -5.25
C LEU A 50 1.25 18.12 -6.39
N ASN A 51 0.23 17.34 -6.68
CA ASN A 51 -0.81 17.66 -7.64
C ASN A 51 -2.18 17.74 -6.96
N GLY A 52 -3.00 18.68 -7.37
CA GLY A 52 -4.32 18.85 -6.77
C GLY A 52 -5.21 19.79 -7.60
N ASN A 53 -6.49 19.86 -7.21
CA ASN A 53 -7.46 20.77 -7.87
C ASN A 53 -7.05 22.24 -7.71
N PHE A 54 -6.31 22.60 -6.67
CA PHE A 54 -5.79 23.95 -6.40
C PHE A 54 -4.69 24.39 -7.38
N VAL A 55 -4.02 23.48 -8.08
CA VAL A 55 -3.06 23.76 -9.17
C VAL A 55 -3.57 23.27 -10.52
N GLY A 56 -4.87 22.96 -10.63
CA GLY A 56 -5.49 22.50 -11.85
C GLY A 56 -4.92 21.19 -12.39
N TRP A 57 -4.39 20.34 -11.52
CA TRP A 57 -3.78 19.03 -11.86
C TRP A 57 -2.64 19.17 -12.90
N CYS A 58 -1.80 20.17 -12.74
CA CYS A 58 -0.80 20.61 -13.71
C CYS A 58 0.29 19.55 -14.02
N GLY A 59 0.56 18.64 -13.09
CA GLY A 59 1.58 17.59 -13.21
C GLY A 59 2.91 17.99 -12.60
N ASP A 60 3.56 19.03 -13.10
CA ASP A 60 4.92 19.44 -12.75
C ASP A 60 5.04 20.86 -12.18
N CYS A 61 3.91 21.46 -11.79
CA CYS A 61 3.90 22.85 -11.29
C CYS A 61 4.37 23.00 -9.84
N THR A 62 4.25 21.95 -9.01
CA THR A 62 4.51 22.02 -7.57
C THR A 62 5.51 20.94 -7.16
N PRO A 63 6.80 21.12 -7.45
CA PRO A 63 7.82 20.20 -6.98
C PRO A 63 7.94 20.27 -5.45
N MET A 64 8.16 19.11 -4.85
CA MET A 64 8.48 18.96 -3.44
C MET A 64 10.00 18.83 -3.26
N ASN A 65 10.51 18.97 -2.05
CA ASN A 65 11.91 18.79 -1.73
C ASN A 65 12.11 17.92 -0.49
N ASP A 66 13.28 17.29 -0.44
CA ASP A 66 13.83 16.51 0.67
C ASP A 66 15.27 17.01 0.91
N ASP A 67 15.39 18.27 1.39
CA ASP A 67 16.69 18.97 1.48
C ASP A 67 17.58 18.40 2.60
N ASP A 68 17.01 17.72 3.61
CA ASP A 68 17.75 17.11 4.72
C ASP A 68 18.03 15.61 4.50
N GLY A 69 17.43 15.02 3.49
CA GLY A 69 17.70 13.64 3.06
C GLY A 69 17.11 12.58 3.99
N ASP A 70 16.01 12.90 4.67
CA ASP A 70 15.35 11.99 5.60
C ASP A 70 14.30 11.09 4.92
N GLY A 71 14.07 11.28 3.61
CA GLY A 71 13.11 10.56 2.78
C GLY A 71 11.70 11.13 2.86
N ILE A 72 11.50 12.26 3.57
CA ILE A 72 10.23 12.96 3.65
C ILE A 72 10.25 14.17 2.73
N TRP A 73 9.51 14.09 1.66
CA TRP A 73 9.34 15.18 0.71
C TRP A 73 8.28 16.16 1.20
N THR A 74 8.61 17.46 1.17
CA THR A 74 7.79 18.52 1.76
C THR A 74 7.55 19.65 0.77
N VAL A 75 6.36 20.25 0.81
CA VAL A 75 6.04 21.52 0.15
C VAL A 75 4.97 22.28 0.94
N THR A 76 5.08 23.60 0.99
CA THR A 76 4.06 24.48 1.58
C THR A 76 3.48 25.36 0.48
N ILE A 77 2.15 25.45 0.43
CA ILE A 77 1.41 26.31 -0.51
C ILE A 77 0.32 27.10 0.22
N ALA A 78 0.03 28.31 -0.27
CA ALA A 78 -0.99 29.16 0.28
C ALA A 78 -2.34 28.88 -0.39
N LEU A 79 -3.37 28.51 0.38
CA LEU A 79 -4.71 28.16 -0.07
C LEU A 79 -5.77 28.97 0.69
N GLU A 80 -6.88 29.26 0.04
CA GLU A 80 -8.07 29.84 0.67
C GLU A 80 -8.82 28.77 1.50
N ASP A 81 -9.84 29.21 2.24
CA ASP A 81 -10.79 28.26 2.85
C ASP A 81 -11.50 27.44 1.77
N GLY A 82 -11.60 26.13 1.99
CA GLY A 82 -12.26 25.24 1.04
C GLY A 82 -11.91 23.76 1.21
N ASP A 83 -12.59 22.95 0.42
CA ASP A 83 -12.35 21.52 0.29
C ASP A 83 -11.43 21.25 -0.90
N TYR A 84 -10.41 20.46 -0.68
CA TYR A 84 -9.37 20.20 -1.67
C TYR A 84 -9.12 18.72 -1.86
N GLU A 85 -8.74 18.38 -3.11
CA GLU A 85 -8.28 17.05 -3.49
C GLU A 85 -6.85 17.12 -4.00
N TYR A 86 -6.03 16.10 -3.66
CA TYR A 86 -4.64 16.05 -4.09
C TYR A 86 -4.11 14.63 -4.25
N LYS A 87 -2.97 14.50 -4.92
CA LYS A 87 -2.12 13.31 -5.03
C LYS A 87 -0.67 13.70 -5.03
N PHE A 88 0.17 12.78 -4.58
CA PHE A 88 1.59 12.82 -4.89
C PHE A 88 1.87 12.11 -6.19
N THR A 89 2.80 12.62 -6.96
CA THR A 89 3.22 12.08 -8.25
C THR A 89 4.73 12.14 -8.40
N ILE A 90 5.28 11.36 -9.34
CA ILE A 90 6.73 11.36 -9.63
C ILE A 90 6.91 11.72 -11.09
N ASN A 91 7.85 12.64 -11.36
CA ASN A 91 8.18 13.13 -12.71
C ASN A 91 6.93 13.59 -13.49
N GLY A 92 6.17 14.49 -12.85
CA GLY A 92 4.87 14.89 -13.33
C GLY A 92 3.85 13.76 -13.18
N TRP A 93 3.20 13.33 -14.26
CA TRP A 93 2.25 12.20 -14.26
C TRP A 93 2.87 10.89 -14.74
N SER A 94 4.22 10.74 -14.72
CA SER A 94 4.86 9.48 -15.10
C SER A 94 4.49 8.34 -14.14
N VAL A 95 4.42 8.65 -12.85
CA VAL A 95 3.88 7.77 -11.81
C VAL A 95 2.98 8.59 -10.90
N GLN A 96 1.89 8.02 -10.45
CA GLN A 96 0.95 8.64 -9.51
C GLN A 96 0.60 7.65 -8.40
N GLU A 97 0.12 8.17 -7.27
CA GLU A 97 -0.44 7.34 -6.22
C GLU A 97 -1.66 6.54 -6.72
N GLU A 98 -1.72 5.28 -6.32
CA GLU A 98 -2.83 4.38 -6.58
C GLU A 98 -3.30 3.79 -5.24
N PHE A 99 -4.53 4.10 -4.82
CA PHE A 99 -5.08 3.66 -3.55
C PHE A 99 -5.76 2.28 -3.64
N GLY A 100 -5.39 1.49 -4.66
CA GLY A 100 -5.79 0.10 -4.85
C GLY A 100 -7.29 -0.14 -5.01
N SER A 101 -7.66 -1.42 -5.12
CA SER A 101 -9.06 -1.90 -5.07
C SER A 101 -9.64 -1.90 -3.65
N ILE A 102 -8.88 -1.49 -2.66
CA ILE A 102 -9.38 -1.15 -1.34
C ILE A 102 -10.15 0.14 -1.57
N GLY A 103 -11.47 0.05 -1.65
CA GLY A 103 -12.34 1.20 -1.86
C GLY A 103 -11.88 2.37 -0.99
N ALA A 104 -12.19 3.60 -1.39
CA ALA A 104 -11.78 4.82 -0.70
C ALA A 104 -11.63 4.55 0.79
N VAL A 105 -10.38 4.56 1.29
CA VAL A 105 -10.13 4.32 2.72
C VAL A 105 -10.92 5.41 3.45
N GLU A 106 -11.87 4.98 4.26
CA GLU A 106 -12.87 5.88 4.82
C GLU A 106 -12.16 6.99 5.60
N GLY A 107 -12.24 8.22 5.11
CA GLY A 107 -11.75 9.42 5.76
C GLY A 107 -10.48 10.06 5.22
N CYS A 108 -9.69 9.42 4.34
CA CYS A 108 -8.48 10.06 3.79
C CYS A 108 -8.52 10.24 2.27
N THR A 109 -9.41 9.55 1.57
CA THR A 109 -9.55 9.64 0.12
C THR A 109 -10.98 9.91 -0.30
N VAL A 110 -11.14 10.50 -1.46
CA VAL A 110 -12.40 10.68 -2.15
C VAL A 110 -12.29 10.12 -3.57
N THR A 111 -13.35 9.47 -4.03
CA THR A 111 -13.42 8.96 -5.41
C THR A 111 -14.43 9.77 -6.20
N ASP A 112 -13.97 10.47 -7.23
CA ASP A 112 -14.82 11.13 -8.22
C ASP A 112 -14.85 10.29 -9.50
N GLY A 113 -15.83 9.41 -9.59
CA GLY A 113 -16.04 8.53 -10.75
C GLY A 113 -14.89 7.59 -11.04
N THR A 114 -13.83 8.06 -11.67
CA THR A 114 -12.70 7.25 -12.15
C THR A 114 -11.45 7.37 -11.27
N TYR A 115 -11.29 8.50 -10.58
CA TYR A 115 -10.06 8.81 -9.85
C TYR A 115 -10.31 8.82 -8.34
N THR A 116 -9.40 8.21 -7.60
CA THR A 116 -9.35 8.30 -6.13
C THR A 116 -8.21 9.22 -5.74
N ASN A 117 -8.51 10.26 -4.97
CA ASN A 117 -7.58 11.30 -4.54
C ASN A 117 -7.59 11.42 -3.02
N ARG A 118 -6.54 11.95 -2.43
CA ARG A 118 -6.56 12.41 -1.02
C ARG A 118 -7.46 13.63 -0.90
N ALA A 119 -8.06 13.84 0.26
CA ALA A 119 -8.93 14.99 0.52
C ALA A 119 -8.58 15.66 1.87
N PHE A 120 -8.74 16.97 1.92
CA PHE A 120 -8.62 17.77 3.14
C PHE A 120 -9.41 19.06 3.03
N THR A 121 -9.61 19.74 4.17
CA THR A 121 -10.33 21.03 4.25
C THR A 121 -9.44 22.08 4.90
N VAL A 122 -9.35 23.28 4.31
CA VAL A 122 -8.78 24.47 4.92
C VAL A 122 -9.91 25.26 5.59
N ALA A 123 -9.76 25.59 6.87
CA ALA A 123 -10.79 26.24 7.66
C ALA A 123 -10.19 27.32 8.58
N GLY A 124 -9.74 28.43 8.00
CA GLY A 124 -9.39 29.65 8.71
C GLY A 124 -8.05 29.67 9.43
N ALA A 125 -7.13 28.74 9.15
CA ALA A 125 -5.82 28.69 9.78
C ALA A 125 -4.77 27.98 8.92
N ASP A 126 -3.49 28.35 9.14
CA ASP A 126 -2.34 27.59 8.65
C ASP A 126 -2.39 26.16 9.21
N MET A 127 -1.97 25.17 8.39
CA MET A 127 -1.99 23.78 8.80
C MET A 127 -0.81 23.00 8.22
N THR A 128 -0.41 21.98 8.95
CA THR A 128 0.52 20.96 8.47
C THR A 128 -0.25 19.64 8.46
N LEU A 129 -0.38 19.04 7.29
CA LEU A 129 -0.98 17.72 7.16
C LEU A 129 -0.05 16.67 7.75
N ASP A 130 -0.62 15.60 8.28
CA ASP A 130 0.16 14.47 8.77
C ASP A 130 1.06 13.92 7.66
N THR A 131 2.27 13.52 8.04
CA THR A 131 3.15 12.80 7.10
C THR A 131 2.51 11.46 6.76
N VAL A 132 2.35 11.21 5.47
CA VAL A 132 1.80 9.96 4.95
C VAL A 132 2.88 9.19 4.21
N PHE A 133 2.78 7.88 4.17
CA PHE A 133 3.56 7.06 3.24
C PHE A 133 2.90 7.03 1.86
N TRP A 134 3.72 6.76 0.82
CA TRP A 134 3.23 6.58 -0.55
C TRP A 134 2.11 5.54 -0.61
N ASN A 135 0.97 5.88 -1.21
CA ASN A 135 -0.26 5.07 -1.31
C ASN A 135 -0.96 4.72 0.02
N LEU A 136 -0.54 5.26 1.18
CA LEU A 136 -1.13 4.95 2.47
C LEU A 136 -1.81 6.18 3.08
N CYS A 137 -2.83 5.94 3.91
CA CYS A 137 -3.54 7.00 4.63
C CYS A 137 -2.78 7.47 5.88
N PRO A 138 -3.14 8.64 6.47
CA PRO A 138 -2.57 9.08 7.74
C PRO A 138 -2.71 8.03 8.83
N GLY A 139 -1.62 7.74 9.54
CA GLY A 139 -1.57 6.73 10.60
C GLY A 139 -1.34 5.30 10.13
N GLU A 140 -1.42 5.03 8.82
CA GLU A 140 -1.00 3.75 8.25
C GLU A 140 0.52 3.72 8.10
N THR A 141 1.11 2.55 8.33
CA THR A 141 2.54 2.29 8.13
C THR A 141 2.74 1.22 7.06
N PRO A 142 3.81 1.29 6.27
CA PRO A 142 4.14 0.24 5.32
C PRO A 142 4.29 -1.10 6.03
N GLY A 143 3.84 -2.15 5.38
CA GLY A 143 4.07 -3.49 5.86
C GLY A 143 5.58 -3.76 6.06
N GLN A 144 5.89 -4.53 7.09
CA GLN A 144 7.25 -4.95 7.37
C GLN A 144 7.53 -6.27 6.67
N VAL A 145 8.76 -6.45 6.18
CA VAL A 145 9.18 -7.70 5.54
C VAL A 145 10.00 -8.51 6.53
N TYR A 146 9.63 -9.77 6.70
CA TYR A 146 10.31 -10.73 7.56
C TYR A 146 10.60 -12.02 6.81
N ASN A 147 11.58 -12.78 7.27
CA ASN A 147 11.85 -14.12 6.77
C ASN A 147 10.90 -15.11 7.45
N LEU A 148 9.98 -15.69 6.68
CA LEU A 148 9.13 -16.76 7.15
C LEU A 148 9.62 -18.10 6.59
N THR A 149 9.92 -19.04 7.50
CA THR A 149 10.19 -20.42 7.12
C THR A 149 8.91 -21.22 7.23
N PHE A 150 8.41 -21.65 6.09
CA PHE A 150 7.29 -22.60 6.00
C PHE A 150 7.85 -24.02 6.09
N ALA A 151 7.39 -24.77 7.06
CA ALA A 151 7.83 -26.13 7.31
C ALA A 151 6.65 -27.09 7.37
N VAL A 152 6.78 -28.26 6.77
CA VAL A 152 5.75 -29.30 6.80
C VAL A 152 6.34 -30.66 7.18
N ASP A 153 5.84 -31.22 8.27
CA ASP A 153 6.14 -32.59 8.68
C ASP A 153 5.35 -33.57 7.78
N THR A 154 6.09 -34.49 7.16
CA THR A 154 5.57 -35.48 6.21
C THR A 154 5.48 -36.90 6.79
N ALA A 155 5.63 -37.07 8.12
CA ALA A 155 5.63 -38.38 8.77
C ALA A 155 4.38 -39.22 8.50
N ASN A 156 3.26 -38.59 8.16
CA ASN A 156 1.97 -39.22 7.89
C ASN A 156 1.72 -39.57 6.41
N ILE A 157 2.66 -39.23 5.51
CA ILE A 157 2.55 -39.48 4.06
C ILE A 157 3.83 -40.11 3.50
N THR A 158 3.76 -40.52 2.25
CA THR A 158 4.96 -40.83 1.46
C THR A 158 5.19 -39.68 0.49
N VAL A 159 6.32 -39.00 0.60
CA VAL A 159 6.69 -37.94 -0.35
C VAL A 159 7.01 -38.56 -1.71
N GLY A 160 6.41 -37.99 -2.76
CA GLY A 160 6.65 -38.43 -4.14
C GLY A 160 8.02 -38.00 -4.65
N ASP A 161 8.43 -38.57 -5.80
CA ASP A 161 9.74 -38.30 -6.42
C ASP A 161 9.99 -36.81 -6.75
N SER A 162 8.93 -36.02 -6.89
CA SER A 162 9.01 -34.58 -7.19
C SER A 162 9.23 -33.71 -5.95
N GLY A 163 9.17 -34.28 -4.74
CA GLY A 163 9.33 -33.54 -3.49
C GLY A 163 8.09 -32.74 -3.06
N MET A 164 8.28 -31.85 -2.12
CA MET A 164 7.24 -31.00 -1.54
C MET A 164 7.31 -29.58 -2.12
N TYR A 165 6.15 -28.91 -2.17
CA TYR A 165 6.02 -27.54 -2.65
C TYR A 165 5.09 -26.72 -1.74
N LEU A 166 5.35 -25.40 -1.70
CA LEU A 166 4.46 -24.39 -1.17
C LEU A 166 3.92 -23.57 -2.34
N GLY A 167 2.61 -23.33 -2.37
CA GLY A 167 1.95 -22.48 -3.37
C GLY A 167 0.62 -21.96 -2.86
N GLY A 168 -0.14 -21.32 -3.75
CA GLY A 168 -1.46 -20.78 -3.45
C GLY A 168 -1.46 -19.31 -3.06
N GLY A 169 -2.54 -18.62 -3.38
CA GLY A 169 -2.75 -17.24 -2.99
C GLY A 169 -1.59 -16.30 -3.32
N ALA A 170 -0.99 -15.73 -2.29
CA ALA A 170 0.14 -14.81 -2.41
C ALA A 170 1.48 -15.51 -2.78
N PHE A 171 1.54 -16.84 -2.72
CA PHE A 171 2.76 -17.63 -2.93
C PHE A 171 2.82 -18.30 -4.31
N GLY A 172 1.99 -17.88 -5.25
CA GLY A 172 2.04 -18.30 -6.63
C GLY A 172 1.24 -19.56 -6.96
N ASP A 173 1.61 -20.23 -8.05
CA ASP A 173 0.93 -21.43 -8.52
C ASP A 173 1.30 -22.70 -7.70
N ALA A 174 0.79 -23.85 -8.11
CA ALA A 174 1.03 -25.12 -7.41
C ALA A 174 2.50 -25.51 -7.29
N GLN A 175 3.39 -24.95 -8.11
CA GLN A 175 4.85 -25.15 -8.08
C GLN A 175 5.59 -23.87 -7.67
N GLY A 176 4.92 -22.96 -6.97
CA GLY A 176 5.47 -21.65 -6.63
C GLY A 176 6.85 -21.75 -5.97
N HIS A 177 6.97 -22.57 -4.92
CA HIS A 177 8.21 -22.72 -4.18
C HIS A 177 8.50 -24.19 -3.85
N ALA A 178 9.62 -24.72 -4.37
CA ALA A 178 10.12 -26.03 -3.98
C ALA A 178 10.65 -26.00 -2.54
N MET A 179 10.35 -27.01 -1.77
CA MET A 179 10.81 -27.19 -0.39
C MET A 179 11.91 -28.25 -0.33
N SER A 180 12.81 -28.18 0.64
CA SER A 180 13.89 -29.15 0.88
C SER A 180 13.81 -29.78 2.26
N ASP A 181 14.32 -31.02 2.35
CA ASP A 181 14.58 -31.76 3.59
C ASP A 181 16.08 -32.12 3.60
N ASP A 182 16.93 -31.13 3.86
CA ASP A 182 18.39 -31.24 3.68
C ASP A 182 19.04 -32.08 4.79
N ASP A 183 18.42 -32.17 5.94
CA ASP A 183 18.94 -32.95 7.09
C ASP A 183 18.30 -34.34 7.21
N GLY A 184 17.26 -34.62 6.42
CA GLY A 184 16.64 -35.93 6.31
C GLY A 184 15.76 -36.30 7.48
N ASP A 185 15.20 -35.33 8.18
CA ASP A 185 14.34 -35.56 9.35
C ASP A 185 12.84 -35.73 8.99
N GLY A 186 12.49 -35.54 7.72
CA GLY A 186 11.13 -35.68 7.19
C GLY A 186 10.32 -34.38 7.27
N ILE A 187 10.95 -33.26 7.66
CA ILE A 187 10.36 -31.93 7.64
C ILE A 187 10.88 -31.20 6.40
N TYR A 188 9.99 -30.83 5.50
CA TYR A 188 10.33 -30.07 4.31
C TYR A 188 10.16 -28.58 4.59
N GLU A 189 11.12 -27.75 4.16
CA GLU A 189 11.20 -26.34 4.48
C GLU A 189 11.43 -25.46 3.25
N VAL A 190 10.91 -24.23 3.32
CA VAL A 190 11.28 -23.11 2.44
C VAL A 190 11.20 -21.81 3.20
N THR A 191 12.21 -20.94 3.07
CA THR A 191 12.21 -19.60 3.68
C THR A 191 11.97 -18.55 2.60
N LEU A 192 10.99 -17.68 2.84
CA LEU A 192 10.59 -16.61 1.94
C LEU A 192 10.57 -15.27 2.68
N GLU A 193 10.87 -14.20 1.96
CA GLU A 193 10.59 -12.83 2.43
C GLU A 193 9.10 -12.55 2.26
N VAL A 194 8.41 -12.26 3.37
CA VAL A 194 6.95 -12.08 3.41
C VAL A 194 6.64 -10.75 4.08
N ASN A 195 5.79 -9.96 3.42
CA ASN A 195 5.32 -8.68 3.96
C ASN A 195 4.13 -8.91 4.91
N THR A 196 4.05 -8.15 6.01
CA THR A 196 2.91 -8.19 6.94
C THR A 196 1.58 -7.83 6.28
N ASP A 197 1.60 -7.12 5.14
CA ASP A 197 0.40 -6.86 4.33
C ASP A 197 -0.21 -8.16 3.74
N GLN A 198 0.55 -9.27 3.75
CA GLN A 198 0.10 -10.59 3.31
C GLN A 198 -0.55 -11.43 4.43
N ILE A 199 -0.61 -10.92 5.68
CA ILE A 199 -1.33 -11.59 6.76
C ILE A 199 -2.77 -11.89 6.32
N GLY A 200 -3.22 -13.13 6.55
CA GLY A 200 -4.50 -13.62 6.07
C GLY A 200 -4.53 -14.08 4.61
N ALA A 201 -3.43 -13.92 3.84
CA ALA A 201 -3.34 -14.50 2.51
C ALA A 201 -3.34 -16.03 2.57
N ASN A 202 -3.85 -16.66 1.51
CA ASN A 202 -3.93 -18.12 1.45
C ASN A 202 -2.62 -18.74 0.95
N TYR A 203 -2.33 -19.94 1.46
CA TYR A 203 -1.25 -20.83 0.98
C TYR A 203 -1.60 -22.28 1.24
N ILE A 204 -0.88 -23.21 0.62
CA ILE A 204 -1.10 -24.65 0.75
C ILE A 204 0.18 -25.42 0.49
N PHE A 205 0.33 -26.60 1.11
CA PHE A 205 1.41 -27.54 0.79
C PHE A 205 0.94 -28.57 -0.24
N LEU A 206 1.88 -28.97 -1.12
CA LEU A 206 1.64 -29.95 -2.17
C LEU A 206 2.71 -31.04 -2.11
N ASN A 207 2.27 -32.31 -2.22
CA ASN A 207 3.14 -33.49 -2.35
C ASN A 207 3.49 -33.71 -3.81
N GLY A 208 4.40 -32.90 -4.32
CA GLY A 208 4.76 -32.82 -5.73
C GLY A 208 3.76 -32.04 -6.56
N PRO A 209 4.18 -31.52 -7.73
CA PRO A 209 3.24 -31.19 -8.75
C PRO A 209 2.77 -32.49 -9.38
N GLY A 210 1.46 -32.65 -9.58
CA GLY A 210 0.97 -33.55 -10.58
C GLY A 210 1.51 -33.16 -11.96
N ASP A 211 1.41 -34.01 -12.93
CA ASP A 211 1.79 -33.72 -14.32
C ASP A 211 1.03 -32.46 -14.80
N GLY A 212 1.75 -31.35 -14.99
CA GLY A 212 1.18 -30.12 -15.53
C GLY A 212 0.77 -29.04 -14.52
N GLY A 213 1.33 -29.00 -13.32
CA GLY A 213 1.02 -27.96 -12.30
C GLY A 213 -0.31 -28.21 -11.61
N ASP A 214 -0.58 -29.45 -11.33
CA ASP A 214 -1.86 -29.92 -10.84
C ASP A 214 -2.04 -29.66 -9.34
N TRP A 215 -3.06 -28.91 -8.99
CA TRP A 215 -3.54 -28.71 -7.62
C TRP A 215 -4.06 -29.99 -6.97
N GLY A 216 -4.19 -31.09 -7.71
CA GLY A 216 -4.60 -32.40 -7.19
C GLY A 216 -3.62 -33.01 -6.19
N ALA A 217 -2.37 -32.52 -6.15
CA ALA A 217 -1.34 -32.96 -5.19
C ALA A 217 -1.36 -32.17 -3.86
N LYS A 218 -2.25 -31.19 -3.72
CA LYS A 218 -2.35 -30.40 -2.48
C LYS A 218 -2.89 -31.22 -1.33
N GLU A 219 -2.52 -30.83 -0.11
CA GLU A 219 -3.10 -31.40 1.10
C GLU A 219 -4.62 -31.18 1.16
N ASP A 220 -5.33 -32.08 1.83
CA ASP A 220 -6.79 -31.96 2.07
C ASP A 220 -7.04 -31.49 3.50
N LEU A 221 -7.45 -30.23 3.65
CA LEU A 221 -7.79 -29.62 4.91
C LEU A 221 -9.31 -29.49 5.11
N THR A 222 -10.12 -30.23 4.36
CA THR A 222 -11.58 -30.18 4.45
C THR A 222 -12.05 -30.48 5.88
N GLY A 223 -12.74 -29.51 6.49
CA GLY A 223 -13.26 -29.59 7.86
C GLY A 223 -12.24 -29.32 8.97
N GLN A 224 -11.00 -28.93 8.63
CA GLN A 224 -9.99 -28.49 9.59
C GLN A 224 -10.21 -27.02 9.98
N GLU A 225 -9.83 -26.65 11.20
CA GLU A 225 -9.98 -25.27 11.72
C GLU A 225 -9.08 -24.25 11.00
N CYS A 226 -7.95 -24.70 10.44
CA CYS A 226 -7.00 -23.85 9.70
C CYS A 226 -7.41 -23.61 8.24
N ALA A 227 -8.49 -24.25 7.76
CA ALA A 227 -8.92 -24.19 6.37
C ALA A 227 -9.81 -22.98 6.10
N ASP A 228 -9.48 -22.18 5.11
CA ASP A 228 -10.39 -21.18 4.58
C ASP A 228 -11.40 -21.84 3.63
N VAL A 229 -12.61 -22.07 4.14
CA VAL A 229 -13.70 -22.71 3.38
C VAL A 229 -14.15 -21.89 2.16
N ASN A 230 -13.86 -20.58 2.15
CA ASN A 230 -14.19 -19.69 1.03
C ASN A 230 -13.13 -19.71 -0.07
N ASN A 231 -11.94 -20.31 0.22
CA ASN A 231 -10.83 -20.38 -0.71
C ASN A 231 -10.23 -21.80 -0.75
N TYR A 232 -10.97 -22.73 -1.31
CA TYR A 232 -10.56 -24.10 -1.59
C TYR A 232 -10.01 -24.89 -0.39
N ASN A 233 -10.33 -24.49 0.84
CA ASN A 233 -9.79 -25.01 2.11
C ASN A 233 -8.27 -24.87 2.22
N ASP A 234 -7.69 -23.81 1.66
CA ASP A 234 -6.29 -23.49 1.85
C ASP A 234 -6.02 -22.90 3.24
N ARG A 235 -4.77 -22.90 3.70
CA ARG A 235 -4.35 -22.27 4.96
C ARG A 235 -4.38 -20.77 4.83
N MET A 236 -4.59 -20.07 5.94
CA MET A 236 -4.40 -18.62 6.02
C MET A 236 -3.10 -18.31 6.74
N LEU A 237 -2.34 -17.33 6.23
CA LEU A 237 -1.12 -16.86 6.85
C LEU A 237 -1.46 -16.20 8.20
N PRO A 238 -0.91 -16.70 9.33
CA PRO A 238 -1.17 -16.13 10.65
C PRO A 238 -0.51 -14.76 10.81
N GLU A 239 -0.84 -14.05 11.88
CA GLU A 239 -0.14 -12.83 12.29
C GLU A 239 1.32 -13.14 12.67
N PHE A 240 2.24 -12.24 12.31
CA PHE A 240 3.66 -12.30 12.65
C PHE A 240 4.24 -10.88 12.76
N GLU A 241 5.21 -10.71 13.66
CA GLU A 241 5.86 -9.42 13.95
C GLU A 241 7.40 -9.52 13.86
N GLY A 242 7.92 -10.62 13.32
CA GLY A 242 9.35 -10.92 13.21
C GLY A 242 9.60 -12.14 12.35
N ASP A 243 10.88 -12.48 12.17
CA ASP A 243 11.26 -13.73 11.52
C ASP A 243 10.58 -14.90 12.24
N THR A 244 9.89 -15.76 11.48
CA THR A 244 8.98 -16.74 12.06
C THR A 244 9.12 -18.09 11.36
N TYR A 245 9.11 -19.17 12.15
CA TYR A 245 9.09 -20.55 11.70
C TYR A 245 7.68 -21.12 11.88
N LEU A 246 7.05 -21.51 10.76
CA LEU A 246 5.68 -22.04 10.68
C LEU A 246 5.73 -23.55 10.45
N LEU A 247 5.63 -24.37 11.49
CA LEU A 247 5.62 -25.82 11.36
C LEU A 247 4.20 -26.37 11.34
N HIS A 248 3.91 -27.16 10.33
CA HIS A 248 2.62 -27.85 10.12
C HIS A 248 2.81 -29.36 9.95
N CYS A 249 1.77 -30.13 10.18
CA CYS A 249 1.67 -31.49 9.69
C CYS A 249 0.87 -31.48 8.35
N PHE A 250 1.32 -32.25 7.37
CA PHE A 250 0.63 -32.34 6.07
C PHE A 250 -0.81 -32.89 6.25
N GLY A 251 -1.79 -32.13 5.76
CA GLY A 251 -3.22 -32.51 5.88
C GLY A 251 -3.83 -32.35 7.28
N ASP A 252 -3.17 -31.68 8.21
CA ASP A 252 -3.66 -31.45 9.57
C ASP A 252 -3.60 -29.96 9.96
N HIS A 253 -4.45 -29.54 10.92
CA HIS A 253 -4.53 -28.16 11.40
C HIS A 253 -3.39 -27.76 12.34
N ILE A 254 -2.55 -28.69 12.80
CA ILE A 254 -1.51 -28.40 13.78
C ILE A 254 -0.56 -27.34 13.24
N LEU A 255 -0.42 -26.25 13.99
CA LEU A 255 0.52 -25.16 13.75
C LEU A 255 1.40 -24.96 14.99
N SER A 256 2.69 -25.00 14.82
CA SER A 256 3.66 -24.55 15.83
C SER A 256 4.32 -23.26 15.31
N LEU A 257 4.16 -22.16 16.05
CA LEU A 257 4.78 -20.88 15.77
C LEU A 257 6.01 -20.73 16.66
N ILE A 258 7.17 -20.53 16.06
CA ILE A 258 8.41 -20.23 16.78
C ILE A 258 8.94 -18.91 16.21
N HIS A 259 8.95 -17.86 17.03
CA HIS A 259 9.66 -16.63 16.70
C HIS A 259 11.17 -16.87 16.92
N ILE A 260 11.97 -16.60 15.91
CA ILE A 260 13.41 -16.84 15.90
C ILE A 260 14.16 -15.53 16.19
#